data_312058f0ccf36cd16d330380a03b5dcf
#
_entry.id   312058f0ccf36cd16d330380a03b5dcf
#
_cell.length_a   1.000
_cell.length_b   1.000
_cell.length_c   1.000
_cell.angle_alpha   90.00
_cell.angle_beta   90.00
_cell.angle_gamma   90.00
#
_symmetry.space_group_name_H-M   'P 1'
#
loop_
_entity.id
_entity.type
_entity.pdbx_description
1 polymer ?
#
loop_
_entity_poly.entity_id
_entity_poly.type
_entity_poly.pdbx_seq_one_letter_code
_entity_poly.pdbx_strand_id
1 'polypeptide(L)'
;VSRSHDEKLCSRIINKLIFTVLILKESRLDLAYTFFSNENSKGVPLSDFDLLKAHHLRYIFIEKQAEHLASRWNNLIENEYPSLEKTLATHLFRLRKWMRKKDFNPEERFCVKEEFSSALVLPEIPPFGEQFDFYEKIQGGSHFFAYAEHFVGRFKQFSQTRQVQALRNHLKWESHWKYAAIIETLLFGYYLKFGELYLT
;
A
#
# COMPACT_ATOMS: atom_id res chain seq x y z
N VAL A 1 32.82 5.70 28.60
CA VAL A 1 31.84 5.33 29.67
C VAL A 1 30.48 4.98 29.08
N SER A 2 30.02 5.62 27.99
CA SER A 2 28.72 5.39 27.36
C SER A 2 28.58 3.99 26.72
N ARG A 3 29.55 3.54 25.94
CA ARG A 3 29.51 2.27 25.16
C ARG A 3 29.32 1.01 26.02
N SER A 4 29.96 0.96 27.20
CA SER A 4 29.86 -0.18 28.14
C SER A 4 28.45 -0.25 28.80
N HIS A 5 27.75 0.86 28.91
CA HIS A 5 26.40 0.89 29.48
C HIS A 5 25.37 0.35 28.48
N ASP A 6 25.52 0.72 27.21
CA ASP A 6 24.67 0.28 26.11
C ASP A 6 24.82 -1.24 25.85
N GLU A 7 26.03 -1.77 25.90
CA GLU A 7 26.28 -3.21 25.75
C GLU A 7 25.65 -4.04 26.91
N LYS A 8 25.73 -3.54 28.15
CA LYS A 8 25.08 -4.19 29.29
C LYS A 8 23.55 -4.12 29.20
N LEU A 9 23.00 -3.01 28.69
CA LEU A 9 21.58 -2.85 28.48
C LEU A 9 21.08 -3.81 27.40
N CYS A 10 21.76 -3.87 26.25
CA CYS A 10 21.44 -4.79 25.16
C CYS A 10 21.49 -6.26 25.62
N SER A 11 22.56 -6.66 26.33
CA SER A 11 22.69 -8.01 26.88
C SER A 11 21.55 -8.33 27.84
N ARG A 12 21.17 -7.38 28.70
CA ARG A 12 20.06 -7.56 29.65
C ARG A 12 18.70 -7.69 28.98
N ILE A 13 18.47 -6.95 27.89
CA ILE A 13 17.26 -7.05 27.06
C ILE A 13 17.20 -8.41 26.37
N ILE A 14 18.27 -8.81 25.69
CA ILE A 14 18.34 -10.08 24.96
C ILE A 14 18.10 -11.28 25.89
N ASN A 15 18.69 -11.27 27.08
CA ASN A 15 18.55 -12.37 28.06
C ASN A 15 17.15 -12.43 28.73
N LYS A 16 16.32 -11.39 28.55
CA LYS A 16 14.94 -11.36 29.08
C LYS A 16 13.88 -11.51 28.01
N LEU A 17 14.27 -11.57 26.72
CA LEU A 17 13.33 -11.77 25.64
C LEU A 17 12.81 -13.22 25.65
N ILE A 18 11.51 -13.34 25.70
CA ILE A 18 10.80 -14.61 25.56
C ILE A 18 10.13 -14.61 24.21
N PHE A 19 10.48 -15.58 23.38
CA PHE A 19 9.87 -15.77 22.06
C PHE A 19 8.87 -16.92 22.13
N THR A 20 7.67 -16.67 21.64
CA THR A 20 6.70 -17.72 21.38
C THR A 20 6.80 -18.09 19.91
N VAL A 21 7.11 -19.35 19.63
CA VAL A 21 7.22 -19.87 18.27
C VAL A 21 6.00 -20.75 18.00
N LEU A 22 5.20 -20.37 16.99
CA LEU A 22 4.10 -21.18 16.52
C LEU A 22 4.54 -21.91 15.24
N ILE A 23 4.61 -23.24 15.32
CA ILE A 23 4.94 -24.08 14.18
C ILE A 23 3.65 -24.60 13.57
N LEU A 24 3.38 -24.23 12.35
CA LEU A 24 2.23 -24.71 11.59
C LEU A 24 2.68 -25.65 10.46
N LYS A 25 1.86 -26.66 10.17
CA LYS A 25 2.08 -27.50 8.98
C LYS A 25 1.82 -26.66 7.72
N GLU A 26 2.56 -26.90 6.65
CA GLU A 26 2.49 -26.15 5.38
C GLU A 26 1.06 -26.02 4.82
N SER A 27 0.21 -27.04 5.04
CA SER A 27 -1.19 -27.02 4.61
C SER A 27 -2.11 -26.07 5.39
N ARG A 28 -1.62 -25.38 6.41
CA ARG A 28 -2.42 -24.55 7.32
C ARG A 28 -1.96 -23.08 7.35
N LEU A 29 -1.47 -22.56 6.24
CA LEU A 29 -1.08 -21.15 6.10
C LEU A 29 -2.24 -20.18 6.39
N ASP A 30 -3.47 -20.59 6.09
CA ASP A 30 -4.68 -19.84 6.42
C ASP A 30 -4.80 -19.54 7.92
N LEU A 31 -4.46 -20.52 8.77
CA LEU A 31 -4.42 -20.33 10.22
C LEU A 31 -3.29 -19.40 10.67
N ALA A 32 -2.13 -19.49 10.02
CA ALA A 32 -1.02 -18.60 10.31
C ALA A 32 -1.43 -17.14 10.13
N TYR A 33 -2.07 -16.82 9.00
CA TYR A 33 -2.54 -15.47 8.71
C TYR A 33 -3.67 -15.03 9.64
N THR A 34 -4.58 -15.94 9.99
CA THR A 34 -5.67 -15.64 10.94
C THR A 34 -5.11 -15.37 12.33
N PHE A 35 -4.19 -16.21 12.80
CA PHE A 35 -3.51 -16.02 14.08
C PHE A 35 -2.74 -14.70 14.11
N PHE A 36 -1.94 -14.43 13.07
CA PHE A 36 -1.18 -13.21 12.92
C PHE A 36 -2.06 -11.96 12.93
N SER A 37 -3.20 -12.00 12.23
CA SER A 37 -4.17 -10.90 12.25
C SER A 37 -4.79 -10.68 13.63
N ASN A 38 -5.10 -11.76 14.36
CA ASN A 38 -5.73 -11.68 15.68
C ASN A 38 -4.75 -11.23 16.78
N GLU A 39 -3.51 -11.72 16.77
CA GLU A 39 -2.51 -11.31 17.76
C GLU A 39 -2.11 -9.84 17.61
N ASN A 40 -2.10 -9.31 16.39
CA ASN A 40 -1.83 -7.90 16.14
C ASN A 40 -2.91 -6.95 16.66
N SER A 41 -4.10 -7.45 16.96
CA SER A 41 -5.14 -6.64 17.62
C SER A 41 -4.84 -6.33 19.10
N LYS A 42 -3.87 -7.04 19.70
CA LYS A 42 -3.50 -6.92 21.13
C LYS A 42 -2.26 -6.06 21.39
N GLY A 43 -1.53 -5.68 20.34
CA GLY A 43 -0.28 -4.91 20.43
C GLY A 43 -0.30 -3.61 19.65
N VAL A 44 0.86 -3.22 19.10
CA VAL A 44 0.93 -2.14 18.11
C VAL A 44 0.24 -2.62 16.84
N PRO A 45 -0.84 -1.95 16.38
CA PRO A 45 -1.55 -2.39 15.20
C PRO A 45 -0.64 -2.41 13.97
N LEU A 46 -0.72 -3.47 13.17
CA LEU A 46 -0.09 -3.49 11.85
C LEU A 46 -0.70 -2.42 10.96
N SER A 47 0.12 -1.88 10.08
CA SER A 47 -0.39 -0.99 9.04
C SER A 47 -1.31 -1.74 8.08
N ASP A 48 -2.23 -1.03 7.45
CA ASP A 48 -3.07 -1.60 6.39
C ASP A 48 -2.22 -2.23 5.26
N PHE A 49 -1.03 -1.69 5.01
CA PHE A 49 -0.12 -2.21 4.00
C PHE A 49 0.52 -3.55 4.39
N ASP A 50 0.79 -3.78 5.68
CA ASP A 50 1.25 -5.08 6.19
C ASP A 50 0.13 -6.12 6.11
N LEU A 51 -1.09 -5.69 6.46
CA LEU A 51 -2.28 -6.54 6.37
C LEU A 51 -2.61 -6.91 4.92
N LEU A 52 -2.48 -5.97 3.97
CA LEU A 52 -2.65 -6.22 2.54
C LEU A 52 -1.58 -7.18 2.00
N LYS A 53 -0.33 -6.99 2.39
CA LYS A 53 0.74 -7.93 2.04
C LYS A 53 0.39 -9.35 2.47
N ALA A 54 0.06 -9.54 3.74
CA ALA A 54 -0.30 -10.85 4.28
C ALA A 54 -1.55 -11.42 3.58
N HIS A 55 -2.57 -10.57 3.36
CA HIS A 55 -3.79 -10.96 2.69
C HIS A 55 -3.56 -11.49 1.28
N HIS A 56 -2.72 -10.84 0.48
CA HIS A 56 -2.50 -11.24 -0.90
C HIS A 56 -1.48 -12.36 -1.05
N LEU A 57 -0.46 -12.45 -0.18
CA LEU A 57 0.51 -13.55 -0.21
C LEU A 57 -0.13 -14.91 0.02
N ARG A 58 -1.20 -15.02 0.81
CA ARG A 58 -1.90 -16.29 1.04
C ARG A 58 -2.49 -16.94 -0.22
N TYR A 59 -2.65 -16.18 -1.31
CA TYR A 59 -3.14 -16.68 -2.60
C TYR A 59 -2.02 -17.09 -3.56
N ILE A 60 -0.75 -17.06 -3.11
CA ILE A 60 0.40 -17.41 -3.93
C ILE A 60 0.98 -18.71 -3.39
N PHE A 61 0.77 -19.79 -4.16
CA PHE A 61 1.13 -21.15 -3.72
C PHE A 61 2.57 -21.53 -4.08
N ILE A 62 3.26 -20.74 -4.91
CA ILE A 62 4.65 -20.98 -5.29
C ILE A 62 5.54 -20.16 -4.35
N GLU A 63 6.27 -20.84 -3.46
CA GLU A 63 7.11 -20.22 -2.42
C GLU A 63 8.07 -19.17 -2.98
N LYS A 64 8.85 -19.51 -4.00
CA LYS A 64 9.79 -18.57 -4.66
C LYS A 64 9.11 -17.31 -5.19
N GLN A 65 7.88 -17.43 -5.69
CA GLN A 65 7.11 -16.28 -6.17
C GLN A 65 6.62 -15.44 -4.99
N ALA A 66 6.16 -16.08 -3.92
CA ALA A 66 5.74 -15.39 -2.70
C ALA A 66 6.90 -14.62 -2.06
N GLU A 67 8.07 -15.23 -1.94
CA GLU A 67 9.28 -14.57 -1.42
C GLU A 67 9.70 -13.37 -2.28
N HIS A 68 9.69 -13.53 -3.61
CA HIS A 68 10.03 -12.46 -4.54
C HIS A 68 9.07 -11.27 -4.40
N LEU A 69 7.77 -11.52 -4.37
CA LEU A 69 6.76 -10.46 -4.22
C LEU A 69 6.82 -9.81 -2.83
N ALA A 70 7.05 -10.60 -1.78
CA ALA A 70 7.22 -10.09 -0.43
C ALA A 70 8.45 -9.17 -0.31
N SER A 71 9.56 -9.55 -0.94
CA SER A 71 10.78 -8.72 -0.99
C SER A 71 10.57 -7.41 -1.75
N ARG A 72 9.92 -7.46 -2.91
CA ARG A 72 9.57 -6.24 -3.69
C ARG A 72 8.66 -5.32 -2.90
N TRP A 73 7.65 -5.87 -2.23
CA TRP A 73 6.75 -5.09 -1.38
C TRP A 73 7.46 -4.43 -0.20
N ASN A 74 8.35 -5.17 0.47
CA ASN A 74 9.16 -4.59 1.54
C ASN A 74 10.02 -3.43 1.04
N ASN A 75 10.66 -3.61 -0.13
CA ASN A 75 11.45 -2.55 -0.75
C ASN A 75 10.58 -1.32 -1.06
N LEU A 76 9.34 -1.51 -1.52
CA LEU A 76 8.41 -0.42 -1.77
C LEU A 76 8.03 0.31 -0.47
N ILE A 77 7.80 -0.42 0.62
CA ILE A 77 7.53 0.17 1.94
C ILE A 77 8.76 0.90 2.48
N GLU A 78 9.93 0.31 2.41
CA GLU A 78 11.15 0.89 2.99
C GLU A 78 11.61 2.16 2.26
N ASN A 79 11.55 2.15 0.93
CA ASN A 79 12.14 3.22 0.12
C ASN A 79 11.12 4.21 -0.46
N GLU A 80 9.84 3.80 -0.59
CA GLU A 80 8.83 4.57 -1.31
C GLU A 80 7.53 4.77 -0.52
N TYR A 81 7.54 4.58 0.78
CA TYR A 81 6.34 4.65 1.64
C TYR A 81 5.48 5.89 1.38
N PRO A 82 6.04 7.12 1.30
CA PRO A 82 5.22 8.30 1.06
C PRO A 82 4.50 8.29 -0.29
N SER A 83 5.10 7.68 -1.31
CA SER A 83 4.48 7.52 -2.63
C SER A 83 3.42 6.43 -2.61
N LEU A 84 3.69 5.31 -1.94
CA LEU A 84 2.76 4.20 -1.75
C LEU A 84 1.50 4.67 -1.02
N GLU A 85 1.67 5.34 0.13
CA GLU A 85 0.56 5.84 0.94
C GLU A 85 -0.29 6.85 0.17
N LYS A 86 0.32 7.85 -0.46
CA LYS A 86 -0.40 8.84 -1.27
C LYS A 86 -1.15 8.18 -2.42
N THR A 87 -0.51 7.23 -3.11
CA THR A 87 -1.12 6.57 -4.25
C THR A 87 -2.33 5.75 -3.83
N LEU A 88 -2.15 4.80 -2.92
CA LEU A 88 -3.20 3.85 -2.55
C LEU A 88 -4.20 4.47 -1.57
N ALA A 89 -3.73 5.00 -0.44
CA ALA A 89 -4.59 5.45 0.65
C ALA A 89 -5.26 6.81 0.40
N THR A 90 -4.67 7.66 -0.42
CA THR A 90 -5.24 8.99 -0.69
C THR A 90 -5.91 9.05 -2.05
N HIS A 91 -5.17 8.87 -3.13
CA HIS A 91 -5.68 9.18 -4.46
C HIS A 91 -6.53 8.06 -5.05
N LEU A 92 -6.02 6.84 -5.15
CA LEU A 92 -6.78 5.72 -5.73
C LEU A 92 -7.99 5.36 -4.88
N PHE A 93 -7.83 5.32 -3.55
CA PHE A 93 -8.95 5.06 -2.65
C PHE A 93 -10.10 6.04 -2.86
N ARG A 94 -9.79 7.33 -2.94
CA ARG A 94 -10.76 8.39 -3.22
C ARG A 94 -11.38 8.26 -4.62
N LEU A 95 -10.57 8.09 -5.66
CA LEU A 95 -11.04 7.93 -7.03
C LEU A 95 -11.97 6.71 -7.15
N ARG A 96 -11.60 5.57 -6.58
CA ARG A 96 -12.40 4.36 -6.60
C ARG A 96 -13.74 4.53 -5.87
N LYS A 97 -13.77 5.27 -4.76
CA LYS A 97 -15.03 5.64 -4.08
C LYS A 97 -15.91 6.54 -4.94
N TRP A 98 -15.33 7.59 -5.52
CA TRP A 98 -16.07 8.52 -6.39
C TRP A 98 -16.65 7.83 -7.63
N MET A 99 -15.91 6.92 -8.25
CA MET A 99 -16.43 6.12 -9.38
C MET A 99 -17.65 5.29 -8.99
N ARG A 100 -17.75 4.89 -7.74
CA ARG A 100 -18.93 4.18 -7.21
C ARG A 100 -19.97 5.13 -6.59
N LYS A 101 -19.86 6.43 -6.83
CA LYS A 101 -20.73 7.47 -6.27
C LYS A 101 -20.82 7.41 -4.73
N LYS A 102 -19.72 7.10 -4.07
CA LYS A 102 -19.60 7.09 -2.60
C LYS A 102 -18.79 8.29 -2.15
N ASP A 103 -19.19 8.87 -1.02
CA ASP A 103 -18.44 9.93 -0.39
C ASP A 103 -17.09 9.41 0.12
N PHE A 104 -16.10 10.28 0.11
CA PHE A 104 -14.81 10.05 0.74
C PHE A 104 -14.74 10.79 2.06
N ASN A 105 -14.73 10.03 3.16
CA ASN A 105 -14.42 10.58 4.47
C ASN A 105 -12.89 10.44 4.71
N PRO A 106 -12.17 11.52 5.06
CA PRO A 106 -10.75 11.44 5.38
C PRO A 106 -10.41 10.45 6.51
N GLU A 107 -11.32 10.18 7.41
CA GLU A 107 -11.15 9.18 8.47
C GLU A 107 -11.12 7.74 7.92
N GLU A 108 -11.79 7.49 6.82
CA GLU A 108 -11.82 6.18 6.17
C GLU A 108 -10.52 5.80 5.45
N ARG A 109 -9.56 6.73 5.34
CA ARG A 109 -8.21 6.41 4.80
C ARG A 109 -7.51 5.30 5.59
N PHE A 110 -7.98 5.01 6.80
CA PHE A 110 -7.51 3.88 7.61
C PHE A 110 -8.18 2.55 7.25
N CYS A 111 -9.14 2.55 6.33
CA CYS A 111 -9.81 1.36 5.80
C CYS A 111 -9.28 0.96 4.41
N VAL A 112 -8.03 1.26 4.12
CA VAL A 112 -7.37 0.96 2.82
C VAL A 112 -7.36 -0.54 2.56
N LYS A 113 -7.15 -1.34 3.58
CA LYS A 113 -7.21 -2.80 3.51
C LYS A 113 -8.52 -3.29 2.91
N GLU A 114 -9.66 -2.76 3.34
CA GLU A 114 -10.99 -3.19 2.85
C GLU A 114 -11.17 -2.90 1.37
N GLU A 115 -10.67 -1.75 0.90
CA GLU A 115 -10.78 -1.34 -0.50
C GLU A 115 -9.99 -2.23 -1.45
N PHE A 116 -8.79 -2.67 -1.02
CA PHE A 116 -7.87 -3.42 -1.87
C PHE A 116 -7.80 -4.91 -1.56
N SER A 117 -8.48 -5.39 -0.53
CA SER A 117 -8.64 -6.82 -0.28
C SER A 117 -9.54 -7.45 -1.32
N SER A 118 -9.23 -8.68 -1.71
CA SER A 118 -10.09 -9.49 -2.59
C SER A 118 -9.98 -10.96 -2.25
N ALA A 119 -11.11 -11.65 -2.28
CA ALA A 119 -11.18 -13.09 -2.20
C ALA A 119 -11.17 -13.77 -3.59
N LEU A 120 -11.28 -12.98 -4.67
CA LEU A 120 -11.28 -13.49 -6.03
C LEU A 120 -9.84 -13.80 -6.46
N VAL A 121 -9.61 -15.02 -6.89
CA VAL A 121 -8.35 -15.48 -7.47
C VAL A 121 -8.68 -16.10 -8.83
N LEU A 122 -8.11 -15.54 -9.89
CA LEU A 122 -8.18 -16.13 -11.21
C LEU A 122 -6.90 -16.92 -11.48
N PRO A 123 -6.99 -18.06 -12.19
CA PRO A 123 -5.84 -18.91 -12.50
C PRO A 123 -4.82 -18.20 -13.39
N GLU A 124 -5.30 -17.31 -14.26
CA GLU A 124 -4.46 -16.47 -15.13
C GLU A 124 -4.77 -15.00 -14.87
N ILE A 125 -3.72 -14.24 -14.59
CA ILE A 125 -3.83 -12.80 -14.45
C ILE A 125 -3.42 -12.20 -15.79
N PRO A 126 -4.31 -11.50 -16.50
CA PRO A 126 -3.94 -10.80 -17.71
C PRO A 126 -2.75 -9.88 -17.43
N PRO A 127 -1.76 -9.79 -18.31
CA PRO A 127 -0.72 -8.78 -18.17
C PRO A 127 -1.39 -7.42 -18.12
N PHE A 128 -0.85 -6.52 -17.26
CA PHE A 128 -1.31 -5.14 -17.26
C PHE A 128 -1.03 -4.55 -18.64
N GLY A 129 -2.07 -4.25 -19.39
CA GLY A 129 -1.98 -3.53 -20.63
C GLY A 129 -1.63 -2.04 -20.36
N GLU A 130 -1.33 -1.31 -21.42
CA GLU A 130 -1.09 0.14 -21.35
C GLU A 130 -2.30 0.93 -20.81
N GLN A 131 -3.48 0.34 -20.84
CA GLN A 131 -4.77 0.91 -20.39
C GLN A 131 -5.28 0.20 -19.13
N PHE A 132 -4.44 0.01 -18.15
CA PHE A 132 -4.89 -0.52 -16.88
C PHE A 132 -5.81 0.48 -16.16
N ASP A 133 -7.05 0.08 -15.95
CA ASP A 133 -8.03 0.93 -15.27
C ASP A 133 -7.89 0.86 -13.76
N PHE A 134 -7.67 2.01 -13.13
CA PHE A 134 -7.49 2.12 -11.68
C PHE A 134 -8.72 1.65 -10.85
N TYR A 135 -9.88 1.53 -11.48
CA TYR A 135 -11.13 1.08 -10.86
C TYR A 135 -11.41 -0.41 -11.02
N GLU A 136 -10.54 -1.15 -11.68
CA GLU A 136 -10.70 -2.60 -11.83
C GLU A 136 -10.77 -3.31 -10.47
N LYS A 137 -11.48 -4.44 -10.45
CA LYS A 137 -11.53 -5.29 -9.25
C LYS A 137 -10.16 -5.87 -8.99
N ILE A 138 -9.68 -5.66 -7.76
CA ILE A 138 -8.43 -6.27 -7.32
C ILE A 138 -8.65 -7.77 -7.17
N GLN A 139 -7.75 -8.54 -7.75
CA GLN A 139 -7.71 -9.98 -7.58
C GLN A 139 -6.70 -10.34 -6.49
N GLY A 140 -6.93 -11.43 -5.77
CA GLY A 140 -6.00 -11.93 -4.76
C GLY A 140 -4.67 -12.33 -5.37
N GLY A 141 -3.59 -12.21 -4.60
CA GLY A 141 -2.28 -12.65 -5.03
C GLY A 141 -1.49 -11.61 -5.83
N SER A 142 -0.78 -12.06 -6.85
CA SER A 142 0.18 -11.25 -7.62
C SER A 142 -0.44 -10.05 -8.34
N HIS A 143 -1.73 -10.09 -8.64
CA HIS A 143 -2.45 -8.97 -9.26
C HIS A 143 -2.38 -7.71 -8.41
N PHE A 144 -2.61 -7.81 -7.10
CA PHE A 144 -2.51 -6.66 -6.20
C PHE A 144 -1.12 -6.04 -6.18
N PHE A 145 -0.09 -6.86 -6.10
CA PHE A 145 1.30 -6.35 -6.06
C PHE A 145 1.65 -5.61 -7.35
N ALA A 146 1.30 -6.20 -8.49
CA ALA A 146 1.51 -5.57 -9.78
C ALA A 146 0.66 -4.28 -9.94
N TYR A 147 -0.60 -4.28 -9.45
CA TYR A 147 -1.45 -3.09 -9.40
C TYR A 147 -0.78 -1.96 -8.60
N ALA A 148 -0.35 -2.26 -7.39
CA ALA A 148 0.24 -1.26 -6.52
C ALA A 148 1.52 -0.66 -7.13
N GLU A 149 2.43 -1.50 -7.62
CA GLU A 149 3.68 -1.04 -8.26
C GLU A 149 3.42 -0.20 -9.50
N HIS A 150 2.48 -0.64 -10.35
CA HIS A 150 2.11 0.12 -11.55
C HIS A 150 1.63 1.53 -11.18
N PHE A 151 0.69 1.64 -10.26
CA PHE A 151 0.12 2.94 -9.92
C PHE A 151 1.05 3.82 -9.08
N VAL A 152 1.90 3.24 -8.24
CA VAL A 152 2.97 3.99 -7.56
C VAL A 152 3.94 4.56 -8.59
N GLY A 153 4.33 3.79 -9.60
CA GLY A 153 5.15 4.27 -10.71
C GLY A 153 4.47 5.42 -11.48
N ARG A 154 3.19 5.27 -11.82
CA ARG A 154 2.39 6.33 -12.47
C ARG A 154 2.28 7.59 -11.60
N PHE A 155 2.08 7.43 -10.30
CA PHE A 155 2.01 8.58 -9.40
C PHE A 155 3.35 9.30 -9.28
N LYS A 156 4.48 8.58 -9.28
CA LYS A 156 5.81 9.20 -9.29
C LYS A 156 6.02 10.05 -10.56
N GLN A 157 5.70 9.49 -11.73
CA GLN A 157 5.75 10.23 -13.00
C GLN A 157 4.87 11.48 -12.97
N PHE A 158 3.61 11.33 -12.57
CA PHE A 158 2.66 12.43 -12.38
C PHE A 158 3.22 13.50 -11.44
N SER A 159 3.76 13.10 -10.30
CA SER A 159 4.29 14.01 -9.28
C SER A 159 5.49 14.84 -9.76
N GLN A 160 6.21 14.35 -10.76
CA GLN A 160 7.37 15.03 -11.36
C GLN A 160 6.99 15.99 -12.49
N THR A 161 5.73 15.99 -12.93
CA THR A 161 5.30 16.91 -13.99
C THR A 161 5.39 18.36 -13.53
N ARG A 162 5.78 19.26 -14.44
CA ARG A 162 5.94 20.70 -14.16
C ARG A 162 4.64 21.31 -13.63
N GLN A 163 3.52 20.88 -14.19
CA GLN A 163 2.18 21.36 -13.83
C GLN A 163 1.84 21.04 -12.37
N VAL A 164 2.10 19.79 -11.94
CA VAL A 164 1.84 19.36 -10.56
C VAL A 164 2.76 20.06 -9.58
N GLN A 165 4.02 20.26 -9.94
CA GLN A 165 4.96 20.98 -9.11
C GLN A 165 4.57 22.47 -8.94
N ALA A 166 4.16 23.10 -10.03
CA ALA A 166 3.68 24.48 -10.00
C ALA A 166 2.42 24.61 -9.14
N LEU A 167 1.46 23.69 -9.30
CA LEU A 167 0.25 23.65 -8.49
C LEU A 167 0.55 23.49 -6.99
N ARG A 168 1.41 22.54 -6.63
CA ARG A 168 1.81 22.32 -5.22
C ARG A 168 2.46 23.57 -4.60
N ASN A 169 3.31 24.24 -5.37
CA ASN A 169 3.95 25.48 -4.93
C ASN A 169 2.92 26.60 -4.73
N HIS A 170 1.97 26.74 -5.65
CA HIS A 170 0.91 27.72 -5.53
C HIS A 170 0.01 27.43 -4.31
N LEU A 171 -0.50 26.22 -4.17
CA LEU A 171 -1.40 25.83 -3.07
C LEU A 171 -0.73 25.90 -1.69
N LYS A 172 0.60 25.78 -1.60
CA LYS A 172 1.32 25.84 -0.33
C LYS A 172 1.19 27.18 0.39
N TRP A 173 1.08 28.27 -0.37
CA TRP A 173 1.07 29.65 0.14
C TRP A 173 -0.31 30.29 0.15
N GLU A 174 -1.32 29.62 -0.41
CA GLU A 174 -2.68 30.12 -0.51
C GLU A 174 -3.57 29.58 0.61
N SER A 175 -4.65 30.28 0.91
CA SER A 175 -5.68 29.81 1.85
C SER A 175 -6.38 28.52 1.40
N HIS A 176 -6.08 28.04 0.19
CA HIS A 176 -6.69 26.89 -0.46
C HIS A 176 -5.96 25.55 -0.22
N TRP A 177 -4.91 25.54 0.62
CA TRP A 177 -4.14 24.32 0.93
C TRP A 177 -5.01 23.12 1.35
N LYS A 178 -6.16 23.37 2.01
CA LYS A 178 -7.11 22.36 2.41
C LYS A 178 -7.75 21.59 1.25
N TYR A 179 -7.77 22.18 0.05
CA TYR A 179 -8.29 21.54 -1.15
C TYR A 179 -7.20 20.85 -1.98
N ALA A 180 -5.94 20.99 -1.62
CA ALA A 180 -4.80 20.48 -2.38
C ALA A 180 -4.93 18.98 -2.69
N ALA A 181 -5.29 18.18 -1.69
CA ALA A 181 -5.43 16.74 -1.87
C ALA A 181 -6.60 16.36 -2.81
N ILE A 182 -7.67 17.15 -2.84
CA ILE A 182 -8.82 16.93 -3.74
C ILE A 182 -8.42 17.28 -5.17
N ILE A 183 -7.80 18.44 -5.37
CA ILE A 183 -7.35 18.92 -6.68
C ILE A 183 -6.31 17.96 -7.25
N GLU A 184 -5.33 17.55 -6.44
CA GLU A 184 -4.30 16.60 -6.86
C GLU A 184 -4.91 15.24 -7.23
N THR A 185 -5.93 14.78 -6.49
CA THR A 185 -6.64 13.53 -6.83
C THR A 185 -7.36 13.62 -8.18
N LEU A 186 -8.03 14.71 -8.44
CA LEU A 186 -8.72 14.92 -9.74
C LEU A 186 -7.73 14.97 -10.89
N LEU A 187 -6.63 15.70 -10.73
CA LEU A 187 -5.57 15.78 -11.72
C LEU A 187 -4.89 14.43 -11.95
N PHE A 188 -4.68 13.66 -10.88
CA PHE A 188 -4.13 12.32 -11.02
C PHE A 188 -5.09 11.40 -11.78
N GLY A 189 -6.39 11.44 -11.47
CA GLY A 189 -7.41 10.70 -12.23
C GLY A 189 -7.42 11.08 -13.72
N TYR A 190 -7.31 12.38 -14.02
CA TYR A 190 -7.18 12.89 -15.40
C TYR A 190 -5.91 12.34 -16.08
N TYR A 191 -4.76 12.41 -15.39
CA TYR A 191 -3.49 11.89 -15.88
C TYR A 191 -3.55 10.38 -16.15
N LEU A 192 -4.20 9.60 -15.27
CA LEU A 192 -4.35 8.16 -15.47
C LEU A 192 -5.17 7.84 -16.72
N LYS A 193 -6.15 8.68 -17.05
CA LYS A 193 -7.02 8.48 -18.21
C LYS A 193 -6.39 8.94 -19.54
N PHE A 194 -5.69 10.06 -19.54
CA PHE A 194 -5.22 10.71 -20.77
C PHE A 194 -3.70 10.64 -20.96
N GLY A 195 -2.94 10.18 -19.98
CA GLY A 195 -1.49 10.05 -20.04
C GLY A 195 -0.71 11.33 -19.84
N GLU A 196 -1.30 12.49 -20.11
CA GLU A 196 -0.68 13.81 -20.01
C GLU A 196 -1.62 14.83 -19.37
N LEU A 197 -1.03 15.89 -18.80
CA LEU A 197 -1.79 17.03 -18.26
C LEU A 197 -1.75 18.15 -19.29
N TYR A 198 -2.80 18.27 -20.09
CA TYR A 198 -2.99 19.37 -21.04
C TYR A 198 -3.46 20.65 -20.32
N LEU A 199 -2.74 21.06 -19.29
CA LEU A 199 -2.99 22.33 -18.59
C LEU A 199 -2.13 23.41 -19.26
N THR A 200 -2.76 24.28 -20.02
CA THR A 200 -2.14 25.51 -20.57
C THR A 200 -2.02 26.59 -19.51
#